data_3469c0cdced33ec619fc8c1ee8301236
#
_entry.id   3469c0cdced33ec619fc8c1ee8301236
#
_cell.length_a   1.000
_cell.length_b   1.000
_cell.length_c   1.000
_cell.angle_alpha   90.00
_cell.angle_beta   90.00
_cell.angle_gamma   90.00
#
_symmetry.space_group_name_H-M   'P 1'
#
loop_
_entity.id
_entity.type
_entity.pdbx_description
1 polymer ?
#
loop_
_entity_poly.entity_id
_entity_poly.type
_entity_poly.pdbx_seq_one_letter_code
_entity_poly.pdbx_strand_id
1 'polypeptide(L)'
;NPIASIADSVWMGTFHGIAVKILRRHAELVGLKSNFTILGEDDQRRLIKQLLEADGIDDKKYPPQSILDKIQLWKDKGLTADKIDDSFRANVVTEVYKKYQARLLELNCVDFGDLLLYTLNILMSDAGVLDDYQTRFKYIMVDEYQDTNVTQYLFLRLICQKYRNLCCVGDDDQSIYSWRG
;
A
#
# COMPACT_ATOMS: atom_id res chain seq x y z
N ASN A 1 -13.40 -32.51 1.82
CA ASN A 1 -12.65 -32.67 0.58
C ASN A 1 -11.27 -32.01 0.75
N PRO A 2 -10.17 -32.78 0.72
CA PRO A 2 -8.83 -32.21 0.97
C PRO A 2 -8.42 -31.16 -0.06
N ILE A 3 -8.96 -31.20 -1.27
CA ILE A 3 -8.69 -30.22 -2.33
C ILE A 3 -9.30 -28.86 -1.98
N ALA A 4 -10.52 -28.84 -1.44
CA ALA A 4 -11.17 -27.60 -1.01
C ALA A 4 -10.41 -26.95 0.16
N SER A 5 -9.87 -27.74 1.08
CA SER A 5 -9.06 -27.26 2.20
C SER A 5 -7.75 -26.63 1.75
N ILE A 6 -7.12 -27.18 0.70
CA ILE A 6 -5.90 -26.62 0.12
C ILE A 6 -6.21 -25.30 -0.61
N ALA A 7 -7.31 -25.25 -1.37
CA ALA A 7 -7.73 -24.04 -2.09
C ALA A 7 -8.00 -22.87 -1.13
N ASP A 8 -8.58 -23.14 0.06
CA ASP A 8 -8.85 -22.13 1.08
C ASP A 8 -7.58 -21.58 1.74
N SER A 9 -6.46 -22.34 1.67
CA SER A 9 -5.18 -21.93 2.26
C SER A 9 -4.24 -21.27 1.27
N VAL A 10 -4.60 -21.19 0.00
CA VAL A 10 -3.80 -20.57 -1.06
C VAL A 10 -4.40 -19.22 -1.44
N TRP A 11 -3.58 -18.19 -1.37
CA TRP A 11 -3.95 -16.87 -1.86
C TRP A 11 -3.19 -16.55 -3.14
N MET A 12 -3.94 -16.20 -4.19
CA MET A 12 -3.39 -15.90 -5.51
C MET A 12 -3.85 -14.53 -5.97
N GLY A 13 -2.95 -13.80 -6.58
CA GLY A 13 -3.25 -12.51 -7.17
C GLY A 13 -2.05 -11.58 -7.24
N THR A 14 -2.30 -10.34 -7.62
CA THR A 14 -1.30 -9.28 -7.56
C THR A 14 -1.13 -8.82 -6.11
N PHE A 15 -0.02 -8.13 -5.82
CA PHE A 15 0.18 -7.51 -4.51
C PHE A 15 -1.00 -6.62 -4.12
N HIS A 16 -1.42 -5.75 -5.04
CA HIS A 16 -2.51 -4.81 -4.78
C HIS A 16 -3.86 -5.51 -4.66
N GLY A 17 -4.09 -6.55 -5.45
CA GLY A 17 -5.31 -7.36 -5.36
C GLY A 17 -5.46 -8.08 -4.03
N ILE A 18 -4.38 -8.63 -3.51
CA ILE A 18 -4.35 -9.26 -2.18
C ILE A 18 -4.52 -8.19 -1.10
N ALA A 19 -3.79 -7.09 -1.23
CA ALA A 19 -3.84 -5.99 -0.27
C ALA A 19 -5.23 -5.37 -0.16
N VAL A 20 -5.94 -5.18 -1.28
CA VAL A 20 -7.29 -4.62 -1.25
C VAL A 20 -8.27 -5.52 -0.49
N LYS A 21 -8.14 -6.83 -0.61
CA LYS A 21 -8.99 -7.76 0.14
C LYS A 21 -8.77 -7.64 1.66
N ILE A 22 -7.51 -7.56 2.07
CA ILE A 22 -7.18 -7.37 3.49
C ILE A 22 -7.68 -6.01 3.97
N LEU A 23 -7.42 -4.96 3.20
CA LEU A 23 -7.81 -3.59 3.57
C LEU A 23 -9.32 -3.44 3.69
N ARG A 24 -10.11 -4.03 2.79
CA ARG A 24 -11.56 -3.95 2.88
C ARG A 24 -12.11 -4.61 4.15
N ARG A 25 -11.51 -5.70 4.60
CA ARG A 25 -11.93 -6.38 5.83
C ARG A 25 -11.58 -5.59 7.09
N HIS A 26 -10.49 -4.81 7.04
CA HIS A 26 -9.94 -4.12 8.20
C HIS A 26 -9.88 -2.60 8.02
N ALA A 27 -10.70 -2.07 7.11
CA ALA A 27 -10.70 -0.64 6.76
C ALA A 27 -10.88 0.27 7.96
N GLU A 28 -11.71 -0.13 8.93
CA GLU A 28 -12.00 0.68 10.12
C GLU A 28 -10.75 0.92 10.98
N LEU A 29 -9.78 0.00 10.95
CA LEU A 29 -8.53 0.15 11.71
C LEU A 29 -7.67 1.31 11.24
N VAL A 30 -7.89 1.78 10.02
CA VAL A 30 -7.15 2.92 9.44
C VAL A 30 -8.07 4.12 9.17
N GLY A 31 -9.29 4.12 9.71
CA GLY A 31 -10.22 5.24 9.59
C GLY A 31 -11.00 5.27 8.28
N LEU A 32 -11.01 4.19 7.53
CA LEU A 32 -11.76 4.04 6.29
C LEU A 32 -13.02 3.22 6.51
N LYS A 33 -13.98 3.38 5.61
CA LYS A 33 -15.10 2.44 5.48
C LYS A 33 -14.74 1.38 4.44
N SER A 34 -15.29 0.19 4.56
CA SER A 34 -14.97 -0.93 3.66
C SER A 34 -15.32 -0.68 2.19
N ASN A 35 -16.26 0.22 1.93
CA ASN A 35 -16.69 0.60 0.58
C ASN A 35 -15.86 1.75 -0.02
N PHE A 36 -14.64 1.96 0.44
CA PHE A 36 -13.77 3.01 -0.06
C PHE A 36 -13.58 2.92 -1.58
N THR A 37 -13.34 4.07 -2.20
CA THR A 37 -13.06 4.19 -3.63
C THR A 37 -11.56 4.28 -3.86
N ILE A 38 -11.08 3.60 -4.89
CA ILE A 38 -9.68 3.69 -5.33
C ILE A 38 -9.60 4.79 -6.40
N LEU A 39 -8.86 5.86 -6.10
CA LEU A 39 -8.71 7.00 -6.99
C LEU A 39 -7.73 6.70 -8.12
N GLY A 40 -8.13 7.01 -9.35
CA GLY A 40 -7.24 6.96 -10.50
C GLY A 40 -6.31 8.18 -10.56
N GLU A 41 -5.31 8.10 -11.43
CA GLU A 41 -4.25 9.10 -11.54
C GLU A 41 -4.76 10.51 -11.89
N ASP A 42 -5.74 10.60 -12.80
CA ASP A 42 -6.33 11.88 -13.18
C ASP A 42 -7.00 12.58 -12.00
N ASP A 43 -7.73 11.82 -11.20
CA ASP A 43 -8.40 12.35 -10.02
C ASP A 43 -7.40 12.72 -8.92
N GLN A 44 -6.32 11.99 -8.79
CA GLN A 44 -5.24 12.30 -7.85
C GLN A 44 -4.58 13.64 -8.22
N ARG A 45 -4.25 13.84 -9.50
CA ARG A 45 -3.68 15.11 -9.97
C ARG A 45 -4.63 16.28 -9.76
N ARG A 46 -5.91 16.08 -10.03
CA ARG A 46 -6.94 17.10 -9.83
C ARG A 46 -7.04 17.48 -8.35
N LEU A 47 -7.01 16.51 -7.46
CA LEU A 47 -7.04 16.76 -6.03
C LEU A 47 -5.82 17.56 -5.57
N ILE A 48 -4.62 17.18 -6.01
CA ILE A 48 -3.38 17.91 -5.69
C ILE A 48 -3.47 19.36 -6.20
N LYS A 49 -3.95 19.55 -7.42
CA LYS A 49 -4.14 20.89 -7.98
C LYS A 49 -5.08 21.74 -7.13
N GLN A 50 -6.19 21.17 -6.68
CA GLN A 50 -7.12 21.85 -5.79
C GLN A 50 -6.47 22.26 -4.46
N LEU A 51 -5.64 21.40 -3.90
CA LEU A 51 -4.91 21.70 -2.67
C LEU A 51 -3.91 22.84 -2.85
N LEU A 52 -3.20 22.85 -3.97
CA LEU A 52 -2.27 23.94 -4.31
C LEU A 52 -3.00 25.25 -4.47
N GLU A 53 -4.12 25.27 -5.19
CA GLU A 53 -4.94 26.46 -5.39
C GLU A 53 -5.47 27.01 -4.08
N ALA A 54 -5.93 26.15 -3.18
CA ALA A 54 -6.45 26.54 -1.87
C ALA A 54 -5.39 27.24 -1.01
N ASP A 55 -4.13 26.89 -1.17
CA ASP A 55 -3.01 27.48 -0.43
C ASP A 55 -2.30 28.60 -1.20
N GLY A 56 -2.78 28.96 -2.38
CA GLY A 56 -2.16 29.99 -3.21
C GLY A 56 -0.79 29.60 -3.75
N ILE A 57 -0.54 28.32 -3.92
CA ILE A 57 0.76 27.81 -4.41
C ILE A 57 0.70 27.68 -5.93
N ASP A 58 1.73 28.20 -6.60
CA ASP A 58 1.85 28.17 -8.06
C ASP A 58 2.07 26.74 -8.58
N ASP A 59 1.11 26.23 -9.36
CA ASP A 59 1.17 24.90 -9.94
C ASP A 59 2.17 24.78 -11.09
N LYS A 60 2.72 25.88 -11.57
CA LYS A 60 3.81 25.87 -12.54
C LYS A 60 5.15 25.63 -11.85
N LYS A 61 5.33 26.21 -10.67
CA LYS A 61 6.53 25.98 -9.84
C LYS A 61 6.50 24.60 -9.20
N TYR A 62 5.32 24.15 -8.83
CA TYR A 62 5.08 22.83 -8.23
C TYR A 62 4.05 22.04 -9.04
N PRO A 63 4.46 21.44 -10.18
CA PRO A 63 3.50 20.69 -11.01
C PRO A 63 2.84 19.55 -10.25
N PRO A 64 1.51 19.39 -10.35
CA PRO A 64 0.81 18.34 -9.64
C PRO A 64 1.37 16.93 -9.90
N GLN A 65 1.78 16.65 -11.13
CA GLN A 65 2.37 15.34 -11.46
C GLN A 65 3.69 15.09 -10.71
N SER A 66 4.52 16.11 -10.57
CA SER A 66 5.79 15.99 -9.83
C SER A 66 5.56 15.71 -8.34
N ILE A 67 4.55 16.37 -7.77
CA ILE A 67 4.14 16.13 -6.38
C ILE A 67 3.60 14.71 -6.22
N LEU A 68 2.74 14.28 -7.13
CA LEU A 68 2.18 12.93 -7.11
C LEU A 68 3.28 11.87 -7.21
N ASP A 69 4.22 12.05 -8.12
CA ASP A 69 5.36 11.13 -8.28
C ASP A 69 6.17 11.02 -6.99
N LYS A 70 6.39 12.14 -6.30
CA LYS A 70 7.11 12.15 -5.04
C LYS A 70 6.35 11.44 -3.93
N ILE A 71 5.03 11.66 -3.85
CA ILE A 71 4.16 10.99 -2.89
C ILE A 71 4.18 9.47 -3.12
N GLN A 72 4.07 9.04 -4.37
CA GLN A 72 4.11 7.62 -4.70
C GLN A 72 5.47 6.99 -4.36
N LEU A 73 6.55 7.70 -4.61
CA LEU A 73 7.90 7.24 -4.24
C LEU A 73 8.00 7.02 -2.72
N TRP A 74 7.49 7.96 -1.92
CA TRP A 74 7.47 7.80 -0.46
C TRP A 74 6.62 6.61 -0.03
N LYS A 75 5.45 6.44 -0.63
CA LYS A 75 4.58 5.27 -0.34
C LYS A 75 5.26 3.96 -0.69
N ASP A 76 5.96 3.90 -1.81
CA ASP A 76 6.74 2.72 -2.21
C ASP A 76 7.87 2.39 -1.22
N LYS A 77 8.35 3.38 -0.50
CA LYS A 77 9.35 3.21 0.56
C LYS A 77 8.74 2.94 1.94
N GLY A 78 7.44 2.85 2.03
CA GLY A 78 6.74 2.64 3.30
C GLY A 78 6.62 3.89 4.16
N LEU A 79 6.81 5.09 3.58
CA LEU A 79 6.81 6.34 4.30
C LEU A 79 5.43 7.00 4.23
N THR A 80 4.73 7.03 5.36
CA THR A 80 3.52 7.83 5.55
C THR A 80 3.90 9.31 5.71
N ALA A 81 2.91 10.21 5.55
CA ALA A 81 3.16 11.65 5.59
C ALA A 81 3.78 12.12 6.92
N ASP A 82 3.44 11.45 8.02
CA ASP A 82 3.97 11.74 9.35
C ASP A 82 5.41 11.25 9.59
N LYS A 83 5.89 10.35 8.75
CA LYS A 83 7.24 9.77 8.87
C LYS A 83 8.29 10.48 8.03
N ILE A 84 7.90 11.49 7.28
CA ILE A 84 8.85 12.25 6.48
C ILE A 84 9.58 13.24 7.37
N ASP A 85 10.90 13.18 7.29
CA ASP A 85 11.77 14.02 8.11
C ASP A 85 11.71 15.48 7.65
N ASP A 86 11.16 16.35 8.48
CA ASP A 86 11.05 17.78 8.27
C ASP A 86 12.36 18.54 8.61
N SER A 87 13.45 17.83 8.91
CA SER A 87 14.70 18.45 9.38
C SER A 87 15.35 19.41 8.36
N PHE A 88 14.89 19.41 7.11
CA PHE A 88 15.36 20.30 6.06
C PHE A 88 14.27 21.19 5.48
N ARG A 89 13.70 22.09 6.29
CA ARG A 89 12.69 23.07 5.91
C ARG A 89 11.32 22.45 5.61
N ALA A 90 10.27 23.03 6.18
CA ALA A 90 8.90 22.77 5.79
C ALA A 90 8.79 22.83 4.26
N ASN A 91 8.84 21.68 3.61
CA ASN A 91 8.79 21.57 2.17
C ASN A 91 7.32 21.60 1.75
N VAL A 92 7.00 22.38 0.73
CA VAL A 92 5.68 22.44 0.14
C VAL A 92 5.15 21.03 -0.16
N VAL A 93 5.99 20.17 -0.70
CA VAL A 93 5.60 18.79 -1.09
C VAL A 93 5.20 17.97 0.12
N THR A 94 5.92 18.09 1.25
CA THR A 94 5.58 17.39 2.49
C THR A 94 4.24 17.85 3.04
N GLU A 95 3.98 19.15 3.04
CA GLU A 95 2.70 19.71 3.49
C GLU A 95 1.56 19.29 2.58
N VAL A 96 1.78 19.27 1.27
CA VAL A 96 0.77 18.79 0.32
C VAL A 96 0.49 17.31 0.54
N TYR A 97 1.49 16.50 0.83
CA TYR A 97 1.30 15.07 1.13
C TYR A 97 0.39 14.89 2.35
N LYS A 98 0.64 15.63 3.42
CA LYS A 98 -0.20 15.58 4.63
C LYS A 98 -1.66 15.95 4.32
N LYS A 99 -1.88 17.03 3.58
CA LYS A 99 -3.22 17.50 3.20
C LYS A 99 -3.90 16.55 2.22
N TYR A 100 -3.16 16.03 1.26
CA TYR A 100 -3.63 15.05 0.28
C TYR A 100 -4.15 13.80 1.00
N GLN A 101 -3.35 13.26 1.90
CA GLN A 101 -3.72 12.05 2.63
C GLN A 101 -4.93 12.26 3.55
N ALA A 102 -4.98 13.41 4.23
CA ALA A 102 -6.13 13.78 5.05
C ALA A 102 -7.40 13.91 4.21
N ARG A 103 -7.30 14.53 3.03
CA ARG A 103 -8.44 14.70 2.14
C ARG A 103 -8.95 13.38 1.58
N LEU A 104 -8.06 12.48 1.19
CA LEU A 104 -8.44 11.13 0.78
C LEU A 104 -9.24 10.42 1.87
N LEU A 105 -8.79 10.51 3.10
CA LEU A 105 -9.46 9.89 4.23
C LEU A 105 -10.85 10.46 4.45
N GLU A 106 -11.01 11.80 4.39
CA GLU A 106 -12.31 12.46 4.49
C GLU A 106 -13.29 12.00 3.41
N LEU A 107 -12.80 11.79 2.20
CA LEU A 107 -13.59 11.35 1.06
C LEU A 107 -13.83 9.83 1.04
N ASN A 108 -13.31 9.11 2.00
CA ASN A 108 -13.29 7.65 2.01
C ASN A 108 -12.67 7.09 0.73
N CYS A 109 -11.53 7.64 0.35
CA CYS A 109 -10.77 7.27 -0.84
C CYS A 109 -9.37 6.83 -0.48
N VAL A 110 -8.80 6.00 -1.33
CA VAL A 110 -7.40 5.59 -1.29
C VAL A 110 -6.82 5.73 -2.69
N ASP A 111 -5.53 5.92 -2.78
CA ASP A 111 -4.83 5.75 -4.05
C ASP A 111 -4.23 4.34 -4.16
N PHE A 112 -3.65 4.04 -5.29
CA PHE A 112 -3.11 2.70 -5.53
C PHE A 112 -2.00 2.32 -4.55
N GLY A 113 -1.12 3.26 -4.21
CA GLY A 113 -0.05 3.05 -3.23
C GLY A 113 -0.56 2.82 -1.81
N ASP A 114 -1.69 3.42 -1.47
CA ASP A 114 -2.32 3.25 -0.15
C ASP A 114 -2.77 1.81 0.12
N LEU A 115 -3.12 1.06 -0.92
CA LEU A 115 -3.58 -0.31 -0.76
C LEU A 115 -2.55 -1.16 -0.02
N LEU A 116 -1.30 -1.10 -0.44
CA LEU A 116 -0.21 -1.81 0.22
C LEU A 116 0.22 -1.13 1.52
N LEU A 117 0.33 0.19 1.51
CA LEU A 117 0.83 0.92 2.67
C LEU A 117 -0.11 0.80 3.87
N TYR A 118 -1.41 0.96 3.68
CA TYR A 118 -2.39 0.75 4.76
C TYR A 118 -2.41 -0.70 5.23
N THR A 119 -2.37 -1.65 4.30
CA THR A 119 -2.33 -3.08 4.65
C THR A 119 -1.08 -3.40 5.48
N LEU A 120 0.07 -2.89 5.08
CA LEU A 120 1.31 -3.05 5.83
C LEU A 120 1.19 -2.47 7.24
N ASN A 121 0.64 -1.26 7.36
CA ASN A 121 0.44 -0.62 8.67
C ASN A 121 -0.50 -1.43 9.57
N ILE A 122 -1.58 -1.99 9.03
CA ILE A 122 -2.49 -2.85 9.78
C ILE A 122 -1.75 -4.08 10.30
N LEU A 123 -1.01 -4.76 9.44
CA LEU A 123 -0.27 -5.97 9.80
C LEU A 123 0.84 -5.69 10.82
N MET A 124 1.47 -4.52 10.76
CA MET A 124 2.51 -4.14 11.70
C MET A 124 1.96 -3.69 13.06
N SER A 125 0.78 -3.09 13.09
CA SER A 125 0.20 -2.51 14.30
C SER A 125 -0.77 -3.44 15.04
N ASP A 126 -1.32 -4.43 14.37
CA ASP A 126 -2.29 -5.37 14.96
C ASP A 126 -1.77 -6.80 14.86
N ALA A 127 -1.19 -7.27 15.94
CA ALA A 127 -0.61 -8.61 16.01
C ALA A 127 -1.66 -9.72 15.82
N GLY A 128 -2.88 -9.49 16.23
CA GLY A 128 -3.98 -10.45 16.05
C GLY A 128 -4.36 -10.62 14.59
N VAL A 129 -4.46 -9.52 13.86
CA VAL A 129 -4.73 -9.54 12.42
C VAL A 129 -3.58 -10.22 11.67
N LEU A 130 -2.34 -9.86 12.00
CA LEU A 130 -1.17 -10.49 11.39
C LEU A 130 -1.13 -12.00 11.63
N ASP A 131 -1.36 -12.43 12.86
CA ASP A 131 -1.38 -13.85 13.23
C ASP A 131 -2.46 -14.61 12.46
N ASP A 132 -3.63 -14.02 12.33
CA ASP A 132 -4.75 -14.61 11.60
C ASP A 132 -4.40 -14.87 10.14
N TYR A 133 -3.78 -13.90 9.46
CA TYR A 133 -3.35 -14.08 8.08
C TYR A 133 -2.16 -15.03 7.94
N GLN A 134 -1.20 -14.99 8.84
CA GLN A 134 -0.09 -15.93 8.86
C GLN A 134 -0.53 -17.38 9.06
N THR A 135 -1.53 -17.59 9.91
CA THR A 135 -2.07 -18.92 10.20
C THR A 135 -2.97 -19.44 9.07
N ARG A 136 -3.78 -18.54 8.52
CA ARG A 136 -4.80 -18.88 7.54
C ARG A 136 -4.21 -19.17 6.15
N PHE A 137 -3.19 -18.43 5.76
CA PHE A 137 -2.59 -18.52 4.42
C PHE A 137 -1.22 -19.15 4.45
N LYS A 138 -1.16 -20.45 4.23
CA LYS A 138 0.08 -21.21 4.15
C LYS A 138 0.84 -20.98 2.85
N TYR A 139 0.13 -20.59 1.79
CA TYR A 139 0.69 -20.37 0.47
C TYR A 139 0.18 -19.06 -0.09
N ILE A 140 1.08 -18.21 -0.55
CA ILE A 140 0.78 -16.98 -1.26
C ILE A 140 1.45 -17.02 -2.61
N MET A 141 0.65 -16.89 -3.66
CA MET A 141 1.14 -16.79 -5.03
C MET A 141 0.90 -15.37 -5.51
N VAL A 142 1.97 -14.64 -5.74
CA VAL A 142 1.89 -13.26 -6.19
C VAL A 142 2.40 -13.16 -7.61
N ASP A 143 1.55 -12.58 -8.46
CA ASP A 143 1.89 -12.27 -9.84
C ASP A 143 2.51 -10.87 -9.94
N GLU A 144 3.26 -10.60 -11.00
CA GLU A 144 3.86 -9.29 -11.28
C GLU A 144 4.94 -8.83 -10.28
N TYR A 145 5.96 -9.65 -10.08
CA TYR A 145 7.10 -9.29 -9.23
C TYR A 145 8.19 -8.52 -9.98
N GLN A 146 7.82 -7.65 -10.92
CA GLN A 146 8.85 -6.99 -11.75
C GLN A 146 9.58 -5.88 -11.03
N ASP A 147 8.88 -5.12 -10.22
CA ASP A 147 9.45 -3.96 -9.53
C ASP A 147 9.19 -4.07 -8.04
N THR A 148 10.00 -4.89 -7.36
CA THR A 148 9.87 -5.03 -5.91
C THR A 148 10.24 -3.74 -5.23
N ASN A 149 9.25 -3.06 -4.67
CA ASN A 149 9.49 -1.94 -3.78
C ASN A 149 9.57 -2.42 -2.32
N VAL A 150 9.98 -1.53 -1.45
CA VAL A 150 10.16 -1.83 -0.01
C VAL A 150 8.85 -2.29 0.62
N THR A 151 7.74 -1.65 0.27
CA THR A 151 6.42 -1.98 0.83
C THR A 151 5.99 -3.41 0.45
N GLN A 152 6.21 -3.82 -0.79
CA GLN A 152 5.93 -5.19 -1.25
C GLN A 152 6.79 -6.21 -0.51
N TYR A 153 8.08 -5.93 -0.38
CA TYR A 153 9.02 -6.80 0.32
C TYR A 153 8.62 -6.99 1.80
N LEU A 154 8.31 -5.90 2.49
CA LEU A 154 7.90 -5.95 3.89
C LEU A 154 6.59 -6.71 4.08
N PHE A 155 5.64 -6.52 3.17
CA PHE A 155 4.38 -7.26 3.18
C PHE A 155 4.61 -8.77 3.11
N LEU A 156 5.39 -9.23 2.13
CA LEU A 156 5.70 -10.65 1.99
C LEU A 156 6.45 -11.20 3.20
N ARG A 157 7.42 -10.45 3.69
CA ARG A 157 8.21 -10.86 4.85
C ARG A 157 7.34 -11.06 6.09
N LEU A 158 6.42 -10.13 6.35
CA LEU A 158 5.51 -10.25 7.49
C LEU A 158 4.62 -11.48 7.40
N ILE A 159 4.02 -11.71 6.24
CA ILE A 159 3.11 -12.84 6.04
C ILE A 159 3.85 -14.18 6.15
N CYS A 160 5.09 -14.25 5.69
CA CYS A 160 5.85 -15.50 5.63
C CYS A 160 6.68 -15.81 6.86
N GLN A 161 6.81 -14.87 7.78
CA GLN A 161 7.81 -14.93 8.85
C GLN A 161 7.53 -16.00 9.91
N LYS A 162 6.29 -16.19 10.32
CA LYS A 162 5.94 -17.03 11.47
C LYS A 162 5.97 -18.52 11.17
N TYR A 163 5.40 -18.92 10.05
CA TYR A 163 5.21 -20.32 9.69
C TYR A 163 6.05 -20.74 8.49
N ARG A 164 6.97 -19.92 8.05
CA ARG A 164 7.72 -20.12 6.81
C ARG A 164 6.77 -20.42 5.65
N ASN A 165 5.71 -19.65 5.55
CA ASN A 165 4.72 -19.80 4.51
C ASN A 165 5.40 -19.73 3.15
N LEU A 166 4.99 -20.60 2.24
CA LEU A 166 5.56 -20.59 0.91
C LEU A 166 4.95 -19.47 0.09
N CYS A 167 5.76 -18.48 -0.25
CA CYS A 167 5.37 -17.42 -1.16
C CYS A 167 6.04 -17.67 -2.51
N CYS A 168 5.22 -17.90 -3.52
CA CYS A 168 5.70 -17.97 -4.90
C CYS A 168 5.43 -16.64 -5.56
N VAL A 169 6.47 -16.01 -6.05
CA VAL A 169 6.38 -14.78 -6.79
C VAL A 169 6.88 -15.08 -8.19
N GLY A 170 5.99 -15.07 -9.16
CA GLY A 170 6.35 -15.40 -10.53
C GLY A 170 5.73 -14.43 -11.50
N ASP A 171 6.56 -13.78 -12.27
CA ASP A 171 6.16 -13.24 -13.53
C ASP A 171 6.98 -13.90 -14.63
N ASP A 172 8.18 -14.24 -14.34
CA ASP A 172 9.06 -14.99 -15.21
C ASP A 172 9.72 -16.09 -14.40
N ASP A 173 10.19 -17.09 -15.10
CA ASP A 173 10.83 -18.28 -14.58
C ASP A 173 12.01 -18.03 -13.63
N GLN A 174 12.32 -16.79 -13.31
CA GLN A 174 13.59 -16.43 -12.69
C GLN A 174 13.52 -16.09 -11.21
N SER A 175 12.34 -15.96 -10.61
CA SER A 175 12.26 -15.39 -9.28
C SER A 175 11.55 -16.22 -8.24
N ILE A 176 11.20 -17.44 -8.56
CA ILE A 176 10.67 -18.38 -7.58
C ILE A 176 11.78 -18.62 -6.55
N TYR A 177 11.62 -18.12 -5.35
CA TYR A 177 12.56 -18.25 -4.22
C TYR A 177 13.61 -17.14 -4.05
N SER A 178 13.61 -16.07 -4.84
CA SER A 178 14.63 -15.02 -4.73
C SER A 178 14.63 -14.28 -3.37
N TRP A 179 13.57 -14.40 -2.58
CA TRP A 179 13.42 -13.75 -1.27
C TRP A 179 13.57 -14.70 -0.09
N ARG A 180 14.00 -15.92 -0.32
CA ARG A 180 14.46 -16.84 0.70
C ARG A 180 15.86 -16.43 1.15
N GLY A 181 15.94 -15.46 1.99
CA GLY A 181 17.19 -15.13 2.67
C GLY A 181 17.13 -15.51 4.12
#